data_6750cf7fb152ce7277f2e835a91c75e5
#
_entry.id   6750cf7fb152ce7277f2e835a91c75e5
#
_cell.length_a   1.000
_cell.length_b   1.000
_cell.length_c   1.000
_cell.angle_alpha   90.00
_cell.angle_beta   90.00
_cell.angle_gamma   90.00
#
_symmetry.space_group_name_H-M   'P 1'
#
loop_
_entity.id
_entity.type
_entity.pdbx_description
1 polymer ?
#
loop_
_entity_poly.entity_id
_entity_poly.type
_entity_poly.pdbx_seq_one_letter_code
_entity_poly.pdbx_strand_id
1 'polypeptide(L)'
;MDQDYKPSFNFRWVFQVCLVWIILAVSTSLAFADRIKDLASVAGVRSNQLVGYGVVVGLAGTGDGTSALTTQSLQSMIAQFGLVTDAANLSAKNAAAVMVTADLPPFMKPGQRMDVTVSTMGAAKSLRGGTLLMTPLMGADGETYAVAQGNLLSLIHI
;
A
#
# COMPACT_ATOMS: atom_id res chain seq x y z
N MET A 1 -65.20 -36.49 37.05
CA MET A 1 -65.71 -36.39 35.67
C MET A 1 -64.72 -35.45 34.93
N ASP A 2 -63.49 -36.01 34.65
CA ASP A 2 -62.39 -35.30 33.97
C ASP A 2 -62.65 -35.47 32.49
N GLN A 3 -62.82 -34.34 31.80
CA GLN A 3 -62.81 -34.30 30.37
C GLN A 3 -61.37 -34.00 29.92
N ASP A 4 -60.66 -35.00 29.39
CA ASP A 4 -59.36 -34.87 28.72
C ASP A 4 -59.52 -34.00 27.48
N TYR A 5 -59.14 -32.75 27.60
CA TYR A 5 -58.96 -31.83 26.46
C TYR A 5 -57.70 -32.19 25.70
N LYS A 6 -57.86 -33.01 24.65
CA LYS A 6 -56.77 -33.24 23.66
C LYS A 6 -56.75 -32.10 22.64
N PRO A 7 -55.76 -31.23 22.66
CA PRO A 7 -55.63 -30.22 21.58
C PRO A 7 -55.33 -30.95 20.26
N SER A 8 -56.24 -30.84 19.31
CA SER A 8 -56.00 -31.32 17.92
C SER A 8 -54.95 -30.43 17.28
N PHE A 9 -53.72 -30.91 17.30
CA PHE A 9 -52.60 -30.21 16.68
C PHE A 9 -52.76 -30.26 15.14
N ASN A 10 -53.21 -29.15 14.54
CA ASN A 10 -53.40 -29.02 13.08
C ASN A 10 -52.03 -28.93 12.38
N PHE A 11 -51.46 -30.09 12.04
CA PHE A 11 -50.21 -30.22 11.34
C PHE A 11 -50.16 -29.39 10.04
N ARG A 12 -51.30 -29.21 9.37
CA ARG A 12 -51.44 -28.41 8.17
C ARG A 12 -51.19 -26.93 8.44
N TRP A 13 -51.61 -26.41 9.59
CA TRP A 13 -51.40 -25.01 9.93
C TRP A 13 -49.92 -24.73 10.26
N VAL A 14 -49.26 -25.62 10.98
CA VAL A 14 -47.80 -25.52 11.25
C VAL A 14 -47.02 -25.56 9.96
N PHE A 15 -47.38 -26.45 9.05
CA PHE A 15 -46.74 -26.56 7.73
C PHE A 15 -46.88 -25.27 6.90
N GLN A 16 -48.07 -24.66 6.91
CA GLN A 16 -48.32 -23.38 6.22
C GLN A 16 -47.50 -22.23 6.83
N VAL A 17 -47.41 -22.16 8.17
CA VAL A 17 -46.62 -21.13 8.87
C VAL A 17 -45.13 -21.30 8.56
N CYS A 18 -44.61 -22.53 8.61
CA CYS A 18 -43.23 -22.81 8.24
C CYS A 18 -42.91 -22.44 6.77
N LEU A 19 -43.85 -22.72 5.87
CA LEU A 19 -43.67 -22.40 4.45
C LEU A 19 -43.64 -20.89 4.21
N VAL A 20 -44.48 -20.12 4.90
CA VAL A 20 -44.47 -18.65 4.87
C VAL A 20 -43.15 -18.10 5.42
N TRP A 21 -42.64 -18.66 6.53
CA TRP A 21 -41.36 -18.25 7.11
C TRP A 21 -40.18 -18.55 6.18
N ILE A 22 -40.19 -19.70 5.47
CA ILE A 22 -39.17 -20.05 4.49
C ILE A 22 -39.20 -19.06 3.29
N ILE A 23 -40.42 -18.73 2.79
CA ILE A 23 -40.54 -17.75 1.70
C ILE A 23 -40.05 -16.37 2.14
N LEU A 24 -40.36 -15.94 3.37
CA LEU A 24 -39.89 -14.67 3.92
C LEU A 24 -38.38 -14.65 4.09
N ALA A 25 -37.77 -15.75 4.52
CA ALA A 25 -36.30 -15.88 4.66
C ALA A 25 -35.55 -15.89 3.32
N VAL A 26 -36.17 -16.46 2.28
CA VAL A 26 -35.59 -16.47 0.91
C VAL A 26 -35.72 -15.09 0.22
N SER A 27 -36.72 -14.29 0.65
CA SER A 27 -36.96 -12.95 0.11
C SER A 27 -35.99 -11.86 0.62
N THR A 28 -35.10 -12.17 1.56
CA THR A 28 -34.03 -11.25 1.95
C THR A 28 -32.96 -11.24 0.87
N SER A 29 -33.23 -10.53 -0.23
CA SER A 29 -32.24 -10.17 -1.22
C SER A 29 -31.10 -9.46 -0.51
N LEU A 30 -29.88 -9.98 -0.59
CA LEU A 30 -28.67 -9.27 -0.18
C LEU A 30 -28.61 -7.98 -1.00
N ALA A 31 -29.06 -6.88 -0.43
CA ALA A 31 -28.91 -5.57 -1.04
C ALA A 31 -27.40 -5.23 -1.02
N PHE A 32 -26.71 -5.50 -2.11
CA PHE A 32 -25.38 -4.99 -2.32
C PHE A 32 -25.51 -3.48 -2.55
N ALA A 33 -25.16 -2.69 -1.55
CA ALA A 33 -25.03 -1.25 -1.69
C ALA A 33 -23.69 -0.97 -2.35
N ASP A 34 -23.64 -0.97 -3.68
CA ASP A 34 -22.47 -0.54 -4.42
C ASP A 34 -22.26 0.96 -4.22
N ARG A 35 -21.01 1.35 -3.92
CA ARG A 35 -20.67 2.76 -3.78
C ARG A 35 -20.58 3.38 -5.17
N ILE A 36 -21.06 4.61 -5.31
CA ILE A 36 -20.98 5.37 -6.58
C ILE A 36 -19.55 5.41 -7.12
N LYS A 37 -18.54 5.46 -6.24
CA LYS A 37 -17.11 5.43 -6.61
C LYS A 37 -16.66 4.15 -7.34
N ASP A 38 -17.39 3.04 -7.13
CA ASP A 38 -17.07 1.73 -7.73
C ASP A 38 -17.83 1.53 -9.07
N LEU A 39 -18.88 2.32 -9.29
CA LEU A 39 -19.75 2.25 -10.47
C LEU A 39 -19.48 3.36 -11.49
N ALA A 40 -18.87 4.47 -11.10
CA ALA A 40 -18.66 5.61 -11.96
C ALA A 40 -17.24 6.16 -11.85
N SER A 41 -16.63 6.46 -12.99
CA SER A 41 -15.40 7.24 -13.08
C SER A 41 -15.73 8.64 -13.64
N VAL A 42 -15.16 9.67 -13.03
CA VAL A 42 -15.33 11.03 -13.54
C VAL A 42 -14.43 11.20 -14.77
N ALA A 43 -15.01 11.48 -15.92
CA ALA A 43 -14.26 11.72 -17.16
C ALA A 43 -13.29 12.91 -16.98
N GLY A 44 -12.03 12.73 -17.39
CA GLY A 44 -10.99 13.77 -17.28
C GLY A 44 -10.25 13.79 -15.96
N VAL A 45 -10.65 13.00 -14.97
CA VAL A 45 -9.92 12.85 -13.70
C VAL A 45 -8.97 11.66 -13.79
N ARG A 46 -7.66 11.92 -13.76
CA ARG A 46 -6.60 10.91 -13.84
C ARG A 46 -5.66 11.05 -12.68
N SER A 47 -5.14 9.93 -12.16
CA SER A 47 -3.97 9.94 -11.29
C SER A 47 -2.72 10.18 -12.15
N ASN A 48 -1.77 10.93 -11.60
CA ASN A 48 -0.47 11.13 -12.24
C ASN A 48 0.55 10.25 -11.51
N GLN A 49 1.32 9.49 -12.29
CA GLN A 49 2.40 8.70 -11.73
C GLN A 49 3.60 9.58 -11.42
N LEU A 50 4.11 9.46 -10.19
CA LEU A 50 5.33 10.10 -9.74
C LEU A 50 6.45 9.08 -9.63
N VAL A 51 7.65 9.50 -9.97
CA VAL A 51 8.86 8.67 -9.92
C VAL A 51 9.98 9.45 -9.25
N GLY A 52 10.77 8.79 -8.40
CA GLY A 52 11.93 9.37 -7.76
C GLY A 52 13.06 8.36 -7.60
N TYR A 53 14.27 8.86 -7.58
CA TYR A 53 15.46 8.08 -7.26
C TYR A 53 15.91 8.41 -5.85
N GLY A 54 16.12 7.37 -5.03
CA GLY A 54 16.49 7.52 -3.63
C GLY A 54 17.53 6.51 -3.17
N VAL A 55 17.93 6.67 -1.92
CA VAL A 55 18.84 5.74 -1.23
C VAL A 55 18.21 5.30 0.07
N VAL A 56 18.24 4.00 0.32
CA VAL A 56 17.88 3.38 1.58
C VAL A 56 19.15 3.10 2.37
N VAL A 57 19.17 3.46 3.63
CA VAL A 57 20.28 3.23 4.55
C VAL A 57 19.84 2.43 5.78
N GLY A 58 20.82 1.93 6.54
CA GLY A 58 20.52 1.16 7.78
C GLY A 58 20.16 -0.30 7.53
N LEU A 59 20.49 -0.85 6.36
CA LEU A 59 20.29 -2.27 6.05
C LEU A 59 21.29 -3.14 6.81
N ALA A 60 20.86 -4.29 7.30
CA ALA A 60 21.71 -5.22 8.04
C ALA A 60 22.53 -6.13 7.11
N GLY A 61 23.39 -5.54 6.30
CA GLY A 61 24.23 -6.27 5.33
C GLY A 61 23.50 -6.80 4.11
N THR A 62 22.24 -6.42 3.88
CA THR A 62 21.40 -6.87 2.75
C THR A 62 21.37 -5.86 1.60
N GLY A 63 22.17 -4.81 1.66
CA GLY A 63 22.23 -3.77 0.64
C GLY A 63 22.99 -4.18 -0.63
N ASP A 64 23.32 -3.21 -1.45
CA ASP A 64 23.86 -3.40 -2.79
C ASP A 64 25.35 -3.87 -2.83
N GLY A 65 26.02 -3.94 -1.68
CA GLY A 65 27.38 -4.44 -1.58
C GLY A 65 28.42 -3.53 -2.24
N THR A 66 28.85 -3.86 -3.44
CA THR A 66 29.88 -3.14 -4.21
C THR A 66 29.32 -2.36 -5.40
N SER A 67 28.04 -2.06 -5.41
CA SER A 67 27.41 -1.30 -6.50
C SER A 67 28.01 0.10 -6.62
N ALA A 68 28.57 0.42 -7.78
CA ALA A 68 29.13 1.73 -8.07
C ALA A 68 28.05 2.83 -7.98
N LEU A 69 26.84 2.54 -8.43
CA LEU A 69 25.71 3.47 -8.38
C LEU A 69 25.39 3.89 -6.94
N THR A 70 25.25 2.93 -6.05
CA THR A 70 24.92 3.18 -4.65
C THR A 70 26.06 3.89 -3.92
N THR A 71 27.31 3.51 -4.20
CA THR A 71 28.50 4.15 -3.61
C THR A 71 28.60 5.61 -4.06
N GLN A 72 28.40 5.88 -5.35
CA GLN A 72 28.42 7.25 -5.89
C GLN A 72 27.29 8.10 -5.30
N SER A 73 26.11 7.54 -5.15
CA SER A 73 24.96 8.25 -4.56
C SER A 73 25.20 8.59 -3.09
N LEU A 74 25.75 7.65 -2.32
CA LEU A 74 26.16 7.91 -0.94
C LEU A 74 27.24 8.99 -0.86
N GLN A 75 28.22 8.95 -1.73
CA GLN A 75 29.29 9.95 -1.78
C GLN A 75 28.73 11.35 -2.08
N SER A 76 27.85 11.46 -3.08
CA SER A 76 27.20 12.73 -3.42
C SER A 76 26.37 13.28 -2.26
N MET A 77 25.67 12.41 -1.54
CA MET A 77 24.86 12.79 -0.39
C MET A 77 25.74 13.25 0.79
N ILE A 78 26.79 12.52 1.10
CA ILE A 78 27.76 12.89 2.17
C ILE A 78 28.41 14.23 1.85
N ALA A 79 28.73 14.48 0.58
CA ALA A 79 29.29 15.75 0.12
C ALA A 79 28.32 16.93 0.34
N GLN A 80 27.01 16.73 0.22
CA GLN A 80 26.00 17.76 0.53
C GLN A 80 26.00 18.16 2.01
N PHE A 81 26.43 17.26 2.90
CA PHE A 81 26.63 17.56 4.32
C PHE A 81 27.99 18.17 4.64
N GLY A 82 28.78 18.49 3.60
CA GLY A 82 30.11 19.11 3.77
C GLY A 82 31.21 18.12 4.18
N LEU A 83 30.94 16.82 4.10
CA LEU A 83 31.93 15.78 4.40
C LEU A 83 32.56 15.26 3.10
N VAL A 84 33.88 15.13 3.07
CA VAL A 84 34.62 14.53 1.98
C VAL A 84 35.05 13.13 2.37
N THR A 85 34.62 12.13 1.63
CA THR A 85 34.97 10.73 1.85
C THR A 85 35.37 10.09 0.52
N ASP A 86 36.45 9.31 0.51
CA ASP A 86 36.85 8.52 -0.64
C ASP A 86 35.85 7.39 -0.90
N ALA A 87 35.44 7.21 -2.15
CA ALA A 87 34.54 6.16 -2.58
C ALA A 87 35.05 4.75 -2.20
N ALA A 88 36.37 4.57 -2.14
CA ALA A 88 36.98 3.30 -1.75
C ALA A 88 36.70 2.86 -0.32
N ASN A 89 36.38 3.82 0.56
CA ASN A 89 36.06 3.57 1.97
C ASN A 89 34.55 3.42 2.25
N LEU A 90 33.71 3.65 1.21
CA LEU A 90 32.25 3.51 1.33
C LEU A 90 31.81 2.10 0.93
N SER A 91 31.19 1.40 1.85
CA SER A 91 30.59 0.10 1.58
C SER A 91 29.08 0.21 1.52
N ALA A 92 28.51 -0.13 0.36
CA ALA A 92 27.07 -0.16 0.17
C ALA A 92 26.40 -1.43 0.74
N LYS A 93 27.07 -2.18 1.61
CA LYS A 93 26.46 -3.36 2.26
C LYS A 93 25.23 -3.00 3.11
N ASN A 94 25.25 -1.81 3.69
CA ASN A 94 24.16 -1.32 4.56
C ASN A 94 23.28 -0.27 3.86
N ALA A 95 23.45 -0.10 2.55
CA ALA A 95 22.68 0.83 1.74
C ALA A 95 22.29 0.23 0.39
N ALA A 96 21.23 0.77 -0.20
CA ALA A 96 20.73 0.35 -1.51
C ALA A 96 20.21 1.55 -2.30
N ALA A 97 20.50 1.58 -3.59
CA ALA A 97 19.85 2.46 -4.54
C ALA A 97 18.46 1.96 -4.88
N VAL A 98 17.46 2.85 -4.82
CA VAL A 98 16.06 2.48 -5.00
C VAL A 98 15.35 3.44 -5.95
N MET A 99 14.37 2.89 -6.66
CA MET A 99 13.33 3.63 -7.36
C MET A 99 12.12 3.72 -6.45
N VAL A 100 11.58 4.92 -6.33
CA VAL A 100 10.37 5.19 -5.57
C VAL A 100 9.29 5.62 -6.55
N THR A 101 8.13 4.96 -6.49
CA THR A 101 6.98 5.29 -7.33
C THR A 101 5.77 5.58 -6.45
N ALA A 102 4.93 6.50 -6.89
CA ALA A 102 3.67 6.82 -6.23
C ALA A 102 2.63 7.24 -7.26
N ASP A 103 1.37 7.02 -6.94
CA ASP A 103 0.25 7.54 -7.72
C ASP A 103 -0.29 8.78 -7.02
N LEU A 104 -0.21 9.93 -7.67
CA LEU A 104 -0.77 11.19 -7.20
C LEU A 104 -2.26 11.22 -7.53
N PRO A 105 -3.14 11.06 -6.53
CA PRO A 105 -4.58 11.14 -6.77
C PRO A 105 -4.98 12.54 -7.24
N PRO A 106 -6.02 12.67 -8.04
CA PRO A 106 -6.57 13.96 -8.41
C PRO A 106 -7.09 14.69 -7.16
N PHE A 107 -6.97 16.01 -7.18
CA PHE A 107 -7.42 16.90 -6.10
C PHE A 107 -6.67 16.76 -4.76
N MET A 108 -5.52 16.10 -4.75
CA MET A 108 -4.67 16.04 -3.56
C MET A 108 -4.16 17.43 -3.20
N LYS A 109 -4.22 17.75 -1.90
CA LYS A 109 -3.76 19.04 -1.38
C LYS A 109 -2.36 18.91 -0.75
N PRO A 110 -1.59 20.01 -0.73
CA PRO A 110 -0.32 20.05 0.01
C PRO A 110 -0.50 19.62 1.47
N GLY A 111 0.45 18.80 1.97
CA GLY A 111 0.44 18.27 3.33
C GLY A 111 -0.32 16.95 3.51
N GLN A 112 -0.97 16.43 2.48
CA GLN A 112 -1.58 15.09 2.52
C GLN A 112 -0.51 14.01 2.32
N ARG A 113 -0.79 12.81 2.84
CA ARG A 113 0.08 11.64 2.70
C ARG A 113 -0.44 10.73 1.61
N MET A 114 0.49 10.10 0.89
CA MET A 114 0.21 9.08 -0.12
C MET A 114 1.09 7.86 0.12
N ASP A 115 0.65 6.73 -0.37
CA ASP A 115 1.43 5.50 -0.35
C ASP A 115 2.49 5.53 -1.44
N VAL A 116 3.68 5.03 -1.13
CA VAL A 116 4.79 4.93 -2.07
C VAL A 116 5.28 3.49 -2.15
N THR A 117 5.66 3.07 -3.34
CA THR A 117 6.31 1.78 -3.58
C THR A 117 7.79 2.00 -3.76
N VAL A 118 8.61 1.26 -3.00
CA VAL A 118 10.08 1.33 -3.06
C VAL A 118 10.61 0.04 -3.65
N SER A 119 11.35 0.14 -4.75
CA SER A 119 11.92 -1.00 -5.48
C SER A 119 13.43 -0.86 -5.58
N THR A 120 14.18 -1.95 -5.42
CA THR A 120 15.63 -1.96 -5.55
C THR A 120 16.03 -1.77 -7.01
N MET A 121 17.06 -0.96 -7.26
CA MET A 121 17.68 -0.81 -8.58
C MET A 121 18.97 -1.63 -8.70
N GLY A 122 19.55 -2.02 -7.60
CA GLY A 122 20.82 -2.73 -7.53
C GLY A 122 20.66 -4.20 -7.10
N ALA A 123 21.70 -4.71 -6.45
CA ALA A 123 21.81 -6.11 -6.02
C ALA A 123 21.32 -6.34 -4.58
N ALA A 124 20.62 -5.38 -3.97
CA ALA A 124 20.15 -5.50 -2.60
C ALA A 124 19.17 -6.66 -2.47
N LYS A 125 19.42 -7.53 -1.47
CA LYS A 125 18.64 -8.73 -1.23
C LYS A 125 17.35 -8.44 -0.45
N SER A 126 17.35 -7.39 0.37
CA SER A 126 16.22 -6.97 1.18
C SER A 126 16.37 -5.50 1.59
N LEU A 127 15.27 -4.77 1.58
CA LEU A 127 15.19 -3.39 2.09
C LEU A 127 14.60 -3.32 3.51
N ARG A 128 14.30 -4.46 4.10
CA ARG A 128 13.65 -4.55 5.41
C ARG A 128 14.50 -3.92 6.52
N GLY A 129 13.86 -3.06 7.32
CA GLY A 129 14.51 -2.37 8.44
C GLY A 129 15.34 -1.17 8.02
N GLY A 130 15.46 -0.90 6.72
CA GLY A 130 16.13 0.29 6.22
C GLY A 130 15.26 1.53 6.32
N THR A 131 15.89 2.69 6.22
CA THR A 131 15.23 4.00 6.16
C THR A 131 15.47 4.62 4.80
N LEU A 132 14.41 4.98 4.10
CA LEU A 132 14.47 5.77 2.88
C LEU A 132 14.83 7.21 3.24
N LEU A 133 15.91 7.71 2.66
CA LEU A 133 16.31 9.10 2.78
C LEU A 133 15.39 9.99 1.94
N MET A 134 15.38 11.29 2.27
CA MET A 134 14.54 12.27 1.59
C MET A 134 14.72 12.20 0.08
N THR A 135 13.67 11.80 -0.61
CA THR A 135 13.65 11.52 -2.04
C THR A 135 12.56 12.36 -2.71
N PRO A 136 12.91 13.28 -3.61
CA PRO A 136 11.92 14.01 -4.40
C PRO A 136 11.25 13.06 -5.40
N LEU A 137 9.92 13.18 -5.54
CA LEU A 137 9.11 12.47 -6.52
C LEU A 137 8.67 13.45 -7.60
N MET A 138 9.04 13.15 -8.83
CA MET A 138 8.79 14.00 -10.00
C MET A 138 7.67 13.43 -10.86
N GLY A 139 6.90 14.33 -11.46
CA GLY A 139 5.95 13.98 -12.52
C GLY A 139 6.62 13.83 -13.87
N ALA A 140 5.82 13.51 -14.90
CA ALA A 140 6.28 13.38 -16.28
C ALA A 140 6.82 14.70 -16.88
N ASP A 141 6.48 15.83 -16.29
CA ASP A 141 6.93 17.18 -16.63
C ASP A 141 8.29 17.54 -16.00
N GLY A 142 8.84 16.69 -15.12
CA GLY A 142 10.09 16.91 -14.40
C GLY A 142 9.95 17.77 -13.15
N GLU A 143 8.75 18.22 -12.80
CA GLU A 143 8.51 18.99 -11.59
C GLU A 143 8.33 18.08 -10.37
N THR A 144 8.77 18.56 -9.19
CA THR A 144 8.66 17.82 -7.94
C THR A 144 7.29 18.07 -7.28
N TYR A 145 6.50 17.02 -7.13
CA TYR A 145 5.15 17.08 -6.55
C TYR A 145 5.08 16.55 -5.12
N ALA A 146 6.00 15.68 -4.75
CA ALA A 146 6.02 15.09 -3.41
C ALA A 146 7.44 14.77 -2.95
N VAL A 147 7.57 14.48 -1.66
CA VAL A 147 8.82 14.02 -1.06
C VAL A 147 8.53 12.75 -0.27
N ALA A 148 9.27 11.69 -0.58
CA ALA A 148 9.18 10.42 0.13
C ALA A 148 10.31 10.28 1.13
N GLN A 149 10.01 9.86 2.36
CA GLN A 149 10.99 9.50 3.38
C GLN A 149 10.34 8.62 4.45
N GLY A 150 11.14 7.78 5.11
CA GLY A 150 10.65 6.99 6.25
C GLY A 150 11.23 5.59 6.32
N ASN A 151 10.80 4.85 7.34
CA ASN A 151 11.24 3.49 7.57
C ASN A 151 10.50 2.52 6.67
N LEU A 152 11.22 1.55 6.12
CA LEU A 152 10.66 0.53 5.24
C LEU A 152 10.22 -0.68 6.06
N LEU A 153 8.93 -0.93 6.04
CA LEU A 153 8.31 -2.12 6.63
C LEU A 153 7.96 -3.07 5.48
N SER A 154 8.53 -4.27 5.50
CA SER A 154 8.13 -5.34 4.57
C SER A 154 6.94 -6.07 5.17
N LEU A 155 5.78 -5.93 4.58
CA LEU A 155 4.61 -6.77 4.90
C LEU A 155 4.81 -8.10 4.20
N ILE A 156 5.25 -9.12 4.95
CA ILE A 156 5.21 -10.50 4.49
C ILE A 156 3.81 -11.01 4.82
N HIS A 157 2.98 -11.17 3.81
CA HIS A 157 1.79 -12.01 3.94
C HIS A 157 2.27 -13.47 4.01
N ILE A 158 2.14 -14.06 5.18
CA ILE A 158 2.26 -15.50 5.39
C ILE A 158 0.89 -16.12 5.14
#